data_7743f7e8bc553ca73deb9daf8cbd36a7
#
_entry.id   7743f7e8bc553ca73deb9daf8cbd36a7
#
_cell.length_a   1.000
_cell.length_b   1.000
_cell.length_c   1.000
_cell.angle_alpha   90.00
_cell.angle_beta   90.00
_cell.angle_gamma   90.00
#
_symmetry.space_group_name_H-M   'P 1'
#
loop_
_entity.id
_entity.type
_entity.pdbx_description
1 polymer ?
#
loop_
_entity_poly.entity_id
_entity_poly.type
_entity_poly.pdbx_seq_one_letter_code
_entity_poly.pdbx_strand_id
1 'polypeptide(L)'
;MLKLLDGTVEWLVARGRTGQWGTEPWSTRPALVERISGRIARGEARVAVLDGEIAGVLSVSGEAQPYVRPVGEPELYVNLLATERRLRGRRVGGALLDAARAEALRQGLRLLRVDCFAGDDGKLVAYYHGQGFQEVEPFAVSREGLPDWPGMLLAQRLG
;
A
#
# COMPACT_ATOMS: atom_id res chain seq x y z
N MET A 1 -10.66 5.63 -8.21
CA MET A 1 -9.41 5.03 -7.71
C MET A 1 -8.19 5.53 -8.47
N LEU A 2 -8.05 5.34 -9.79
CA LEU A 2 -6.89 5.80 -10.57
C LEU A 2 -6.58 7.28 -10.39
N LYS A 3 -7.58 8.18 -10.44
CA LYS A 3 -7.39 9.62 -10.19
C LYS A 3 -6.67 9.92 -8.87
N LEU A 4 -6.97 9.19 -7.80
CA LEU A 4 -6.29 9.36 -6.51
C LEU A 4 -4.83 8.89 -6.58
N LEU A 5 -4.58 7.78 -7.28
CA LEU A 5 -3.22 7.26 -7.46
C LEU A 5 -2.37 8.19 -8.32
N ASP A 6 -2.92 8.74 -9.38
CA ASP A 6 -2.27 9.76 -10.23
C ASP A 6 -1.92 11.01 -9.41
N GLY A 7 -2.85 11.53 -8.63
CA GLY A 7 -2.60 12.65 -7.72
C GLY A 7 -1.53 12.36 -6.68
N THR A 8 -1.38 11.10 -6.27
CA THR A 8 -0.29 10.69 -5.38
C THR A 8 1.06 10.77 -6.10
N VAL A 9 1.14 10.32 -7.36
CA VAL A 9 2.36 10.46 -8.18
C VAL A 9 2.73 11.92 -8.36
N GLU A 10 1.78 12.76 -8.77
CA GLU A 10 1.98 14.21 -8.92
C GLU A 10 2.53 14.84 -7.64
N TRP A 11 1.96 14.48 -6.50
CA TRP A 11 2.39 14.99 -5.20
C TRP A 11 3.82 14.55 -4.85
N LEU A 12 4.21 13.30 -5.17
CA LEU A 12 5.56 12.78 -4.96
C LEU A 12 6.56 13.49 -5.88
N VAL A 13 6.24 13.63 -7.16
CA VAL A 13 7.07 14.31 -8.16
C VAL A 13 7.32 15.77 -7.77
N ALA A 14 6.28 16.50 -7.36
CA ALA A 14 6.40 17.88 -6.91
C ALA A 14 7.34 18.07 -5.70
N ARG A 15 7.69 16.98 -5.01
CA ARG A 15 8.60 16.95 -3.85
C ARG A 15 9.94 16.29 -4.15
N GLY A 16 10.23 15.97 -5.41
CA GLY A 16 11.45 15.26 -5.80
C GLY A 16 11.52 13.81 -5.32
N ARG A 17 10.40 13.22 -4.89
CA ARG A 17 10.32 11.84 -4.34
C ARG A 17 9.91 10.83 -5.41
N THR A 18 10.63 10.81 -6.51
CA THR A 18 10.33 9.96 -7.67
C THR A 18 10.72 8.49 -7.47
N GLY A 19 11.49 8.19 -6.43
CA GLY A 19 11.98 6.83 -6.14
C GLY A 19 10.85 5.85 -5.79
N GLN A 20 9.79 6.32 -5.15
CA GLN A 20 8.72 5.45 -4.65
C GLN A 20 7.84 4.90 -5.78
N TRP A 21 7.21 5.75 -6.59
CA TRP A 21 6.25 5.36 -7.62
C TRP A 21 6.62 5.81 -9.04
N GLY A 22 7.81 6.39 -9.22
CA GLY A 22 8.24 6.97 -10.50
C GLY A 22 7.60 8.32 -10.76
N THR A 23 7.54 8.70 -12.03
CA THR A 23 7.07 10.01 -12.50
C THR A 23 5.81 9.97 -13.35
N GLU A 24 5.46 8.79 -13.86
CA GLU A 24 4.31 8.62 -14.76
C GLU A 24 3.04 8.31 -13.99
N PRO A 25 1.90 8.94 -14.32
CA PRO A 25 0.60 8.60 -13.76
C PRO A 25 0.26 7.12 -13.94
N TRP A 26 -0.41 6.53 -12.97
CA TRP A 26 -0.82 5.13 -13.05
C TRP A 26 -1.83 4.87 -14.16
N SER A 27 -2.71 5.84 -14.43
CA SER A 27 -3.72 5.75 -15.50
C SER A 27 -3.12 5.66 -16.90
N THR A 28 -1.88 6.11 -17.09
CA THR A 28 -1.18 6.03 -18.39
C THR A 28 -0.39 4.73 -18.58
N ARG A 29 -0.38 3.85 -17.57
CA ARG A 29 0.40 2.61 -17.55
C ARG A 29 -0.54 1.40 -17.62
N PRO A 30 -0.72 0.77 -18.82
CA PRO A 30 -1.71 -0.29 -19.01
C PRO A 30 -1.62 -1.44 -18.00
N ALA A 31 -0.39 -1.88 -17.67
CA ALA A 31 -0.17 -2.95 -16.69
C ALA A 31 -0.67 -2.60 -15.27
N LEU A 32 -0.57 -1.33 -14.85
CA LEU A 32 -1.11 -0.89 -13.57
C LEU A 32 -2.63 -0.76 -13.60
N VAL A 33 -3.19 -0.27 -14.70
CA VAL A 33 -4.65 -0.19 -14.90
C VAL A 33 -5.25 -1.60 -14.85
N GLU A 34 -4.66 -2.57 -15.55
CA GLU A 34 -5.10 -3.95 -15.55
C GLU A 34 -5.01 -4.58 -14.16
N ARG A 35 -3.90 -4.34 -13.44
CA ARG A 35 -3.71 -4.82 -12.06
C ARG A 35 -4.81 -4.31 -11.13
N ILE A 36 -5.12 -3.00 -11.17
CA ILE A 36 -6.17 -2.40 -10.34
C ILE A 36 -7.54 -2.95 -10.73
N SER A 37 -7.83 -3.04 -12.02
CA SER A 37 -9.10 -3.59 -12.52
C SER A 37 -9.30 -5.04 -12.08
N GLY A 38 -8.25 -5.86 -12.16
CA GLY A 38 -8.27 -7.24 -11.69
C GLY A 38 -8.54 -7.35 -10.19
N ARG A 39 -7.91 -6.51 -9.37
CA ARG A 39 -8.16 -6.47 -7.92
C ARG A 39 -9.60 -6.06 -7.59
N ILE A 40 -10.14 -5.10 -8.31
CA ILE A 40 -11.56 -4.69 -8.17
C ILE A 40 -12.48 -5.87 -8.52
N ALA A 41 -12.22 -6.52 -9.64
CA ALA A 41 -13.03 -7.66 -10.11
C ALA A 41 -13.04 -8.84 -9.12
N ARG A 42 -11.93 -9.07 -8.41
CA ARG A 42 -11.82 -10.11 -7.36
C ARG A 42 -12.35 -9.68 -6.00
N GLY A 43 -12.85 -8.45 -5.85
CA GLY A 43 -13.33 -7.94 -4.56
C GLY A 43 -12.22 -7.63 -3.54
N GLU A 44 -10.99 -7.50 -4.00
CA GLU A 44 -9.81 -7.21 -3.17
C GLU A 44 -9.63 -5.72 -2.87
N ALA A 45 -10.36 -4.84 -3.56
CA ALA A 45 -10.25 -3.41 -3.42
C ALA A 45 -11.33 -2.82 -2.51
N ARG A 46 -10.96 -1.83 -1.73
CA ARG A 46 -11.84 -1.02 -0.86
C ARG A 46 -11.54 0.45 -1.08
N VAL A 47 -12.52 1.29 -0.87
CA VAL A 47 -12.36 2.75 -0.86
C VAL A 47 -12.90 3.33 0.43
N ALA A 48 -12.22 4.34 0.95
CA ALA A 48 -12.79 5.23 1.96
C ALA A 48 -13.46 6.40 1.25
N VAL A 49 -14.68 6.70 1.62
CA VAL A 49 -15.45 7.84 1.10
C VAL A 49 -15.61 8.86 2.22
N LEU A 50 -15.31 10.11 1.94
CA LEU A 50 -15.52 11.24 2.86
C LEU A 50 -16.16 12.37 2.08
N ASP A 51 -17.27 12.88 2.60
CA ASP A 51 -18.03 13.98 1.96
C ASP A 51 -18.42 13.68 0.49
N GLY A 52 -18.74 12.40 0.20
CA GLY A 52 -19.14 11.93 -1.13
C GLY A 52 -17.98 11.70 -2.12
N GLU A 53 -16.73 11.92 -1.71
CA GLU A 53 -15.54 11.73 -2.55
C GLU A 53 -14.66 10.58 -2.05
N ILE A 54 -13.95 9.94 -2.97
CA ILE A 54 -12.96 8.91 -2.61
C ILE A 54 -11.78 9.58 -1.91
N ALA A 55 -11.65 9.32 -0.62
CA ALA A 55 -10.62 9.84 0.26
C ALA A 55 -9.39 8.93 0.38
N GLY A 56 -9.55 7.65 0.09
CA GLY A 56 -8.47 6.68 0.13
C GLY A 56 -8.84 5.37 -0.54
N VAL A 57 -7.82 4.59 -0.85
CA VAL A 57 -7.94 3.28 -1.51
C VAL A 57 -7.07 2.27 -0.77
N LEU A 58 -7.60 1.05 -0.64
CA LEU A 58 -6.93 -0.12 -0.07
C LEU A 58 -7.10 -1.29 -1.02
N SER A 59 -6.05 -2.10 -1.19
CA SER A 59 -6.20 -3.43 -1.76
C SER A 59 -5.52 -4.45 -0.87
N VAL A 60 -6.23 -5.55 -0.59
CA VAL A 60 -5.76 -6.66 0.23
C VAL A 60 -6.01 -7.99 -0.48
N SER A 61 -5.12 -8.95 -0.30
CA SER A 61 -5.28 -10.31 -0.80
C SER A 61 -4.53 -11.30 0.09
N GLY A 62 -4.72 -12.60 -0.13
CA GLY A 62 -3.92 -13.66 0.50
C GLY A 62 -2.54 -13.85 -0.14
N GLU A 63 -2.17 -13.03 -1.11
CA GLU A 63 -0.92 -13.15 -1.87
C GLU A 63 -0.06 -11.90 -1.68
N ALA A 64 1.15 -12.10 -1.15
CA ALA A 64 2.17 -11.07 -1.09
C ALA A 64 2.71 -10.72 -2.49
N GLN A 65 3.45 -9.63 -2.58
CA GLN A 65 4.16 -9.28 -3.81
C GLN A 65 5.22 -10.34 -4.16
N PRO A 66 5.48 -10.61 -5.45
CA PRO A 66 6.40 -11.67 -5.88
C PRO A 66 7.83 -11.53 -5.34
N TYR A 67 8.24 -10.33 -5.00
CA TYR A 67 9.57 -10.02 -4.45
C TYR A 67 9.63 -10.12 -2.92
N VAL A 68 8.53 -10.38 -2.25
CA VAL A 68 8.47 -10.55 -0.79
C VAL A 68 8.61 -12.03 -0.44
N ARG A 69 9.44 -12.33 0.57
CA ARG A 69 9.61 -13.70 1.05
C ARG A 69 8.26 -14.28 1.49
N PRO A 70 7.88 -15.45 0.97
CA PRO A 70 6.70 -16.18 1.45
C PRO A 70 6.80 -16.49 2.95
N VAL A 71 5.65 -16.49 3.61
CA VAL A 71 5.52 -16.95 5.00
C VAL A 71 4.83 -18.30 5.01
N GLY A 72 5.17 -19.16 5.99
CA GLY A 72 4.65 -20.54 6.09
C GLY A 72 3.26 -20.65 6.72
N GLU A 73 2.49 -19.57 6.76
CA GLU A 73 1.15 -19.53 7.36
C GLU A 73 0.20 -18.66 6.52
N PRO A 74 -1.11 -18.85 6.63
CA PRO A 74 -2.09 -18.00 5.96
C PRO A 74 -2.02 -16.56 6.46
N GLU A 75 -2.07 -15.60 5.53
CA GLU A 75 -1.98 -14.17 5.82
C GLU A 75 -2.98 -13.35 5.00
N LEU A 76 -3.26 -12.14 5.47
CA LEU A 76 -3.76 -11.07 4.62
C LEU A 76 -2.61 -10.11 4.31
N TYR A 77 -2.48 -9.73 3.04
CA TYR A 77 -1.43 -8.83 2.59
C TYR A 77 -2.02 -7.51 2.08
N VAL A 78 -1.50 -6.39 2.56
CA VAL A 78 -1.86 -5.06 2.06
C VAL A 78 -1.04 -4.78 0.82
N ASN A 79 -1.64 -4.94 -0.35
CA ASN A 79 -0.97 -4.76 -1.64
C ASN A 79 -0.92 -3.30 -2.12
N LEU A 80 -1.85 -2.48 -1.62
CA LEU A 80 -1.93 -1.06 -1.94
C LEU A 80 -2.65 -0.32 -0.81
N LEU A 81 -2.08 0.80 -0.38
CA LEU A 81 -2.72 1.77 0.48
C LEU A 81 -2.32 3.17 0.00
N ALA A 82 -3.29 3.98 -0.36
CA ALA A 82 -3.08 5.38 -0.71
C ALA A 82 -4.24 6.24 -0.22
N THR A 83 -3.95 7.47 0.16
CA THR A 83 -4.94 8.42 0.66
C THR A 83 -4.79 9.77 -0.02
N GLU A 84 -5.90 10.48 -0.14
CA GLU A 84 -5.94 11.85 -0.65
C GLU A 84 -5.10 12.77 0.25
N ARG A 85 -4.08 13.41 -0.33
CA ARG A 85 -3.09 14.18 0.43
C ARG A 85 -3.66 15.42 1.13
N ARG A 86 -4.67 16.05 0.55
CA ARG A 86 -5.40 17.18 1.15
C ARG A 86 -6.13 16.81 2.45
N LEU A 87 -6.36 15.50 2.66
CA LEU A 87 -7.05 14.97 3.84
C LEU A 87 -6.07 14.44 4.90
N ARG A 88 -4.80 14.84 4.82
CA ARG A 88 -3.80 14.47 5.83
C ARG A 88 -4.29 14.86 7.23
N GLY A 89 -4.12 13.94 8.20
CA GLY A 89 -4.60 14.12 9.58
C GLY A 89 -6.05 13.68 9.83
N ARG A 90 -6.84 13.40 8.77
CA ARG A 90 -8.23 12.92 8.90
C ARG A 90 -8.33 11.41 9.18
N ARG A 91 -7.22 10.73 9.48
CA ARG A 91 -7.13 9.31 9.84
C ARG A 91 -7.67 8.33 8.77
N VAL A 92 -7.76 8.76 7.51
CA VAL A 92 -8.28 7.92 6.41
C VAL A 92 -7.47 6.64 6.25
N GLY A 93 -6.13 6.74 6.26
CA GLY A 93 -5.25 5.56 6.17
C GLY A 93 -5.42 4.60 7.34
N GLY A 94 -5.57 5.13 8.57
CA GLY A 94 -5.86 4.32 9.75
C GLY A 94 -7.16 3.55 9.62
N ALA A 95 -8.24 4.22 9.19
CA ALA A 95 -9.54 3.58 8.97
C ALA A 95 -9.48 2.47 7.90
N LEU A 96 -8.71 2.66 6.84
CA LEU A 96 -8.49 1.62 5.82
C LEU A 96 -7.70 0.42 6.37
N LEU A 97 -6.69 0.66 7.23
CA LEU A 97 -5.97 -0.42 7.90
C LEU A 97 -6.84 -1.14 8.94
N ASP A 98 -7.74 -0.44 9.62
CA ASP A 98 -8.72 -1.06 10.51
C ASP A 98 -9.67 -1.98 9.72
N ALA A 99 -10.08 -1.57 8.52
CA ALA A 99 -10.84 -2.43 7.62
C ALA A 99 -10.05 -3.68 7.17
N ALA A 100 -8.73 -3.54 6.92
CA ALA A 100 -7.86 -4.68 6.60
C ALA A 100 -7.75 -5.65 7.79
N ARG A 101 -7.61 -5.16 9.02
CA ARG A 101 -7.60 -5.97 10.24
C ARG A 101 -8.90 -6.74 10.43
N ALA A 102 -10.02 -6.05 10.29
CA ALA A 102 -11.35 -6.64 10.40
C ALA A 102 -11.55 -7.74 9.33
N GLU A 103 -11.10 -7.51 8.10
CA GLU A 103 -11.17 -8.50 7.02
C GLU A 103 -10.30 -9.72 7.31
N ALA A 104 -9.07 -9.54 7.80
CA ALA A 104 -8.21 -10.64 8.21
C ALA A 104 -8.88 -11.50 9.28
N LEU A 105 -9.38 -10.88 10.34
CA LEU A 105 -10.05 -11.59 11.43
C LEU A 105 -11.32 -12.31 10.96
N ARG A 106 -12.11 -11.70 10.07
CA ARG A 106 -13.29 -12.32 9.47
C ARG A 106 -12.94 -13.60 8.69
N GLN A 107 -11.77 -13.64 8.07
CA GLN A 107 -11.24 -14.82 7.37
C GLN A 107 -10.52 -15.81 8.32
N GLY A 108 -10.45 -15.53 9.61
CA GLY A 108 -9.71 -16.35 10.57
C GLY A 108 -8.19 -16.19 10.50
N LEU A 109 -7.70 -15.17 9.80
CA LEU A 109 -6.28 -14.92 9.65
C LEU A 109 -5.73 -14.12 10.83
N ARG A 110 -4.52 -14.46 11.28
CA ARG A 110 -3.85 -13.82 12.42
C ARG A 110 -2.61 -13.03 12.03
N LEU A 111 -2.27 -13.03 10.75
CA LEU A 111 -1.14 -12.30 10.22
C LEU A 111 -1.60 -11.29 9.17
N LEU A 112 -1.26 -10.04 9.38
CA LEU A 112 -1.39 -8.95 8.41
C LEU A 112 0.01 -8.46 8.06
N ARG A 113 0.37 -8.50 6.77
CA ARG A 113 1.66 -7.96 6.30
C ARG A 113 1.46 -6.84 5.29
N VAL A 114 2.49 -6.02 5.16
CA VAL A 114 2.59 -4.93 4.19
C VAL A 114 4.05 -4.71 3.86
N ASP A 115 4.35 -4.30 2.65
CA ASP A 115 5.62 -3.68 2.32
C ASP A 115 5.46 -2.20 1.98
N CYS A 116 6.49 -1.43 2.23
CA CYS A 116 6.50 -0.03 1.88
C CYS A 116 7.88 0.45 1.45
N PHE A 117 7.89 1.57 0.73
CA PHE A 117 9.13 2.26 0.37
C PHE A 117 9.87 2.73 1.63
N ALA A 118 11.11 2.31 1.78
CA ALA A 118 11.96 2.63 2.93
C ALA A 118 12.98 3.73 2.65
N GLY A 119 12.95 4.32 1.44
CA GLY A 119 13.82 5.42 1.06
C GLY A 119 13.38 6.78 1.61
N ASP A 120 14.07 7.81 1.16
CA ASP A 120 13.90 9.21 1.55
C ASP A 120 14.11 9.40 3.07
N ASP A 121 13.06 9.81 3.78
CA ASP A 121 13.11 10.20 5.18
C ASP A 121 12.58 9.15 6.16
N GLY A 122 12.28 7.94 5.70
CA GLY A 122 11.75 6.84 6.51
C GLY A 122 10.34 7.06 7.09
N LYS A 123 9.67 8.15 6.71
CA LYS A 123 8.36 8.50 7.28
C LYS A 123 7.26 7.50 6.98
N LEU A 124 7.38 6.78 5.86
CA LEU A 124 6.38 5.77 5.52
C LEU A 124 6.52 4.53 6.42
N VAL A 125 7.74 4.11 6.72
CA VAL A 125 8.00 3.05 7.71
C VAL A 125 7.49 3.49 9.08
N ALA A 126 7.83 4.71 9.52
CA ALA A 126 7.35 5.28 10.79
C ALA A 126 5.82 5.38 10.85
N TYR A 127 5.16 5.66 9.74
CA TYR A 127 3.69 5.64 9.66
C TYR A 127 3.14 4.26 10.02
N TYR A 128 3.68 3.18 9.41
CA TYR A 128 3.22 1.82 9.71
C TYR A 128 3.55 1.39 11.14
N HIS A 129 4.68 1.82 11.71
CA HIS A 129 4.96 1.66 13.14
C HIS A 129 3.85 2.28 14.01
N GLY A 130 3.47 3.51 13.70
CA GLY A 130 2.37 4.21 14.39
C GLY A 130 1.00 3.52 14.22
N GLN A 131 0.85 2.63 13.22
CA GLN A 131 -0.31 1.79 13.00
C GLN A 131 -0.19 0.39 13.66
N GLY A 132 0.87 0.13 14.44
CA GLY A 132 1.07 -1.13 15.17
C GLY A 132 1.76 -2.24 14.39
N PHE A 133 2.31 -1.94 13.22
CA PHE A 133 3.16 -2.90 12.50
C PHE A 133 4.59 -2.88 13.04
N GLN A 134 5.26 -4.02 12.95
CA GLN A 134 6.68 -4.19 13.29
C GLN A 134 7.48 -4.53 12.05
N GLU A 135 8.71 -4.04 11.97
CA GLU A 135 9.64 -4.39 10.88
C GLU A 135 9.97 -5.88 10.93
N VAL A 136 9.96 -6.50 9.76
CA VAL A 136 10.36 -7.90 9.57
C VAL A 136 11.74 -7.94 8.94
N GLU A 137 11.89 -7.37 7.74
CA GLU A 137 13.16 -7.32 7.03
C GLU A 137 13.17 -6.19 5.98
N PRO A 138 14.33 -5.51 5.82
CA PRO A 138 14.55 -4.67 4.66
C PRO A 138 14.82 -5.54 3.43
N PHE A 139 14.48 -5.02 2.25
CA PHE A 139 14.78 -5.66 0.96
C PHE A 139 14.99 -4.60 -0.12
N ALA A 140 15.47 -5.04 -1.28
CA ALA A 140 15.60 -4.18 -2.45
C ALA A 140 15.00 -4.87 -3.68
N VAL A 141 14.31 -4.10 -4.51
CA VAL A 141 13.79 -4.55 -5.80
C VAL A 141 14.61 -3.92 -6.90
N SER A 142 15.31 -4.75 -7.66
CA SER A 142 16.09 -4.27 -8.81
C SER A 142 15.17 -3.81 -9.92
N ARG A 143 15.53 -2.66 -10.51
CA ARG A 143 14.77 -2.02 -11.59
C ARG A 143 15.73 -1.70 -12.74
N GLU A 144 15.37 -2.15 -13.94
CA GLU A 144 16.20 -1.90 -15.12
C GLU A 144 16.34 -0.39 -15.38
N GLY A 145 17.59 0.08 -15.50
CA GLY A 145 17.91 1.48 -15.77
C GLY A 145 17.59 2.48 -14.64
N LEU A 146 17.20 2.00 -13.45
CA LEU A 146 16.88 2.83 -12.30
C LEU A 146 17.62 2.31 -11.05
N PRO A 147 17.83 3.15 -10.04
CA PRO A 147 18.29 2.67 -8.73
C PRO A 147 17.34 1.62 -8.16
N ASP A 148 17.89 0.67 -7.39
CA ASP A 148 17.11 -0.31 -6.67
C ASP A 148 16.04 0.37 -5.79
N TRP A 149 14.86 -0.23 -5.73
CA TRP A 149 13.77 0.26 -4.88
C TRP A 149 13.95 -0.30 -3.47
N PRO A 150 14.29 0.55 -2.48
CA PRO A 150 14.46 0.09 -1.11
C PRO A 150 13.10 -0.13 -0.47
N GLY A 151 12.86 -1.34 0.01
CA GLY A 151 11.63 -1.75 0.68
C GLY A 151 11.84 -2.14 2.13
N MET A 152 10.79 -2.01 2.93
CA MET A 152 10.67 -2.58 4.26
C MET A 152 9.43 -3.45 4.32
N LEU A 153 9.60 -4.71 4.69
CA LEU A 153 8.50 -5.61 5.01
C LEU A 153 8.13 -5.42 6.48
N LEU A 154 6.84 -5.23 6.72
CA LEU A 154 6.30 -5.07 8.07
C LEU A 154 5.16 -6.07 8.29
N ALA A 155 4.95 -6.44 9.55
CA ALA A 155 3.91 -7.37 9.96
C ALA A 155 3.20 -6.92 11.23
N GLN A 156 1.97 -7.36 11.37
CA GLN A 156 1.18 -7.21 12.58
C GLN A 156 0.50 -8.54 12.91
N ARG A 157 0.67 -9.01 14.14
CA ARG A 157 -0.11 -10.13 14.69
C ARG A 157 -1.45 -9.61 15.22
N LEU A 158 -2.51 -10.29 14.81
CA LEU A 158 -3.87 -9.96 15.22
C LEU A 158 -4.31 -10.91 16.32
N GLY A 159 -4.75 -10.35 17.41
CA GLY A 159 -5.19 -11.10 18.59
C GLY A 159 -6.54 -11.75 18.45
#